data_15107b88d2b5ebb967c42751f31188ba
#
_entry.id   15107b88d2b5ebb967c42751f31188ba
#
_cell.length_a   1.000
_cell.length_b   1.000
_cell.length_c   1.000
_cell.angle_alpha   90.00
_cell.angle_beta   90.00
_cell.angle_gamma   90.00
#
_symmetry.space_group_name_H-M   'P 1'
#
loop_
_entity.id
_entity.type
_entity.pdbx_description
1 polymer ?
#
loop_
_entity_poly.entity_id
_entity_poly.type
_entity_poly.pdbx_seq_one_letter_code
_entity_poly.pdbx_strand_id
1 'polypeptide(L)'
;MNKPSPAIVTQDAVRRLPRWALLLLCVAYIVPGYVGRAPWKNADIASFGYMLSLLDAGHWREWLQPSMMGMAPDTGALLPYWLGAWAMQWLGPLGMAPELAVRVPYVLMLAGTLAATWYAVFHLARHPSAQPVAFAFGGEPAPLDYARALADGSLLALIATLGLAQFSHETTPALAQLFFGTLVFYGLAALPTRTLGATAGLLAGTVGLTLSGAPFTALIYLGLSLTALALPGPTHASGGARARALLTLLALLLLCLGLGWALELFRWQLAPWRTQWTEWRSLIQLGLWFTWPAWPLVLWTLWRWRRQLASLRQQRHLGLPLVIASVPVLTTVATLAGDRALLLALPALAALAALALPTFQRSVASLIDWFTVLFFTGWAIVIWVVWVAMETGVPAKPAANVARLAPGFEPVFQWPAFVAAMAGTLAWIALARWRTGRHRTALWKSLVLPAAGATLCWLLLMTLWLPALDYGRSFAPQMREVRALVGDAPCVEVHGLGAPQVAAVRFHGGWQPTPARGPVQCPWLLVDVDAQASLPATVTMAHWRLEGRVRRPADDNESLMVFRRVVTP
;
A
#
# COMPACT_ATOMS: atom_id res chain seq x y z
N MET A 1 38.03 -0.90 -16.46
CA MET A 1 37.64 0.44 -16.93
C MET A 1 36.17 0.66 -16.60
N ASN A 2 35.85 1.66 -15.76
CA ASN A 2 34.44 2.01 -15.50
C ASN A 2 33.83 2.53 -16.80
N LYS A 3 32.76 1.88 -17.25
CA LYS A 3 32.01 2.34 -18.41
C LYS A 3 31.35 3.69 -18.11
N PRO A 4 31.40 4.68 -19.00
CA PRO A 4 30.87 6.01 -18.73
C PRO A 4 29.37 5.96 -18.44
N SER A 5 28.93 6.81 -17.53
CA SER A 5 27.51 7.03 -17.22
C SER A 5 26.78 7.55 -18.47
N PRO A 6 25.55 7.09 -18.78
CA PRO A 6 24.76 7.67 -19.86
C PRO A 6 24.11 9.01 -19.47
N ALA A 7 24.25 9.45 -18.24
CA ALA A 7 23.67 10.68 -17.72
C ALA A 7 24.52 11.89 -18.14
N ILE A 8 23.93 12.81 -18.90
CA ILE A 8 24.53 14.09 -19.31
C ILE A 8 23.65 15.19 -18.71
N VAL A 9 24.15 15.84 -17.64
CA VAL A 9 23.36 16.78 -16.83
C VAL A 9 24.16 18.04 -16.57
N THR A 10 23.56 19.21 -16.71
CA THR A 10 24.13 20.50 -16.33
C THR A 10 23.71 20.90 -14.92
N GLN A 11 24.43 21.82 -14.26
CA GLN A 11 24.08 22.34 -12.92
C GLN A 11 22.67 22.97 -12.91
N ASP A 12 22.24 23.62 -14.00
CA ASP A 12 20.89 24.17 -14.10
C ASP A 12 19.77 23.13 -14.07
N ALA A 13 20.05 21.90 -14.47
CA ALA A 13 19.07 20.83 -14.48
C ALA A 13 18.80 20.23 -13.09
N VAL A 14 19.63 20.50 -12.09
CA VAL A 14 19.48 19.98 -10.72
C VAL A 14 18.92 21.02 -9.75
N ARG A 15 18.20 22.03 -10.25
CA ARG A 15 17.50 23.01 -9.40
C ARG A 15 16.61 22.32 -8.39
N ARG A 16 16.63 22.81 -7.16
CA ARG A 16 15.90 22.20 -6.04
C ARG A 16 14.39 22.35 -6.23
N LEU A 17 13.67 21.28 -5.94
CA LEU A 17 12.22 21.35 -5.74
C LEU A 17 11.95 22.06 -4.39
N PRO A 18 11.05 23.07 -4.33
CA PRO A 18 10.69 23.71 -3.07
C PRO A 18 10.15 22.67 -2.08
N ARG A 19 10.76 22.58 -0.90
CA ARG A 19 10.41 21.57 0.11
C ARG A 19 8.95 21.66 0.54
N TRP A 20 8.42 22.87 0.69
CA TRP A 20 7.02 23.07 1.06
C TRP A 20 6.06 22.48 0.01
N ALA A 21 6.38 22.60 -1.30
CA ALA A 21 5.56 22.05 -2.37
C ALA A 21 5.59 20.52 -2.37
N LEU A 22 6.76 19.92 -2.13
CA LEU A 22 6.91 18.47 -2.01
C LEU A 22 6.15 17.94 -0.78
N LEU A 23 6.27 18.59 0.37
CA LEU A 23 5.55 18.22 1.59
C LEU A 23 4.04 18.37 1.42
N LEU A 24 3.58 19.46 0.80
CA LEU A 24 2.16 19.66 0.50
C LEU A 24 1.62 18.56 -0.41
N LEU A 25 2.38 18.16 -1.44
CA LEU A 25 2.01 17.03 -2.31
C LEU A 25 1.90 15.73 -1.51
N CYS A 26 2.85 15.43 -0.62
CA CYS A 26 2.80 14.25 0.24
C CYS A 26 1.57 14.28 1.16
N VAL A 27 1.28 15.41 1.79
CA VAL A 27 0.09 15.56 2.66
C VAL A 27 -1.20 15.40 1.86
N ALA A 28 -1.30 16.04 0.68
CA ALA A 28 -2.45 15.91 -0.21
C ALA A 28 -2.65 14.48 -0.76
N TYR A 29 -1.58 13.68 -0.81
CA TYR A 29 -1.65 12.27 -1.18
C TYR A 29 -2.04 11.38 0.01
N ILE A 30 -1.44 11.58 1.19
CA ILE A 30 -1.60 10.68 2.34
C ILE A 30 -2.96 10.89 3.02
N VAL A 31 -3.32 12.15 3.34
CA VAL A 31 -4.46 12.42 4.24
C VAL A 31 -5.81 11.97 3.70
N PRO A 32 -6.19 12.24 2.42
CA PRO A 32 -7.54 11.94 1.94
C PRO A 32 -7.95 10.47 2.05
N GLY A 33 -7.01 9.54 1.89
CA GLY A 33 -7.31 8.10 1.93
C GLY A 33 -7.54 7.53 3.33
N TYR A 34 -7.24 8.30 4.40
CA TYR A 34 -7.37 7.83 5.78
C TYR A 34 -8.51 8.49 6.55
N VAL A 35 -9.09 9.58 6.05
CA VAL A 35 -10.12 10.34 6.76
C VAL A 35 -11.49 10.10 6.12
N GLY A 36 -12.54 10.02 6.96
CA GLY A 36 -13.94 10.04 6.53
C GLY A 36 -14.48 8.74 5.94
N ARG A 37 -13.82 7.58 6.11
CA ARG A 37 -14.30 6.29 5.66
C ARG A 37 -14.34 5.25 6.78
N ALA A 38 -15.17 4.22 6.62
CA ALA A 38 -15.12 3.00 7.43
C ALA A 38 -13.93 2.10 7.02
N PRO A 39 -13.60 1.04 7.79
CA PRO A 39 -12.78 -0.05 7.30
C PRO A 39 -13.49 -0.74 6.12
N TRP A 40 -12.79 -0.84 4.96
CA TRP A 40 -13.40 -1.40 3.76
C TRP A 40 -13.36 -2.92 3.74
N LYS A 41 -14.20 -3.54 2.92
CA LYS A 41 -14.34 -4.99 2.80
C LYS A 41 -13.02 -5.70 2.54
N ASN A 42 -13.02 -6.99 2.86
CA ASN A 42 -11.90 -7.91 2.78
C ASN A 42 -10.81 -7.61 3.81
N ALA A 43 -9.58 -7.38 3.40
CA ALA A 43 -8.45 -7.36 4.31
C ALA A 43 -8.41 -6.16 5.26
N ASP A 44 -8.97 -5.00 4.88
CA ASP A 44 -8.93 -3.80 5.74
C ASP A 44 -9.79 -4.03 7.00
N ILE A 45 -11.06 -4.44 6.83
CA ILE A 45 -11.94 -4.72 7.98
C ILE A 45 -11.53 -5.99 8.73
N ALA A 46 -11.03 -7.03 8.05
CA ALA A 46 -10.53 -8.23 8.73
C ALA A 46 -9.33 -7.90 9.62
N SER A 47 -8.36 -7.13 9.11
CA SER A 47 -7.21 -6.65 9.89
C SER A 47 -7.66 -5.82 11.10
N PHE A 48 -8.61 -4.92 10.89
CA PHE A 48 -9.21 -4.13 11.96
C PHE A 48 -9.90 -5.02 13.01
N GLY A 49 -10.61 -6.07 12.58
CA GLY A 49 -11.25 -7.04 13.48
C GLY A 49 -10.24 -7.78 14.36
N TYR A 50 -9.08 -8.21 13.79
CA TYR A 50 -8.00 -8.80 14.59
C TYR A 50 -7.41 -7.82 15.61
N MET A 51 -7.26 -6.54 15.24
CA MET A 51 -6.80 -5.50 16.18
C MET A 51 -7.81 -5.28 17.32
N LEU A 52 -9.10 -5.27 17.01
CA LEU A 52 -10.16 -5.20 18.01
C LEU A 52 -10.17 -6.43 18.94
N SER A 53 -9.92 -7.64 18.40
CA SER A 53 -9.89 -8.84 19.24
C SER A 53 -8.73 -8.83 20.25
N LEU A 54 -7.62 -8.17 19.93
CA LEU A 54 -6.50 -8.01 20.86
C LEU A 54 -6.82 -7.08 22.04
N LEU A 55 -7.78 -6.16 21.91
CA LEU A 55 -8.20 -5.31 23.02
C LEU A 55 -8.94 -6.09 24.10
N ASP A 56 -9.59 -7.20 23.74
CA ASP A 56 -10.30 -8.09 24.68
C ASP A 56 -9.39 -9.22 25.20
N ALA A 57 -8.14 -9.28 24.73
CA ALA A 57 -7.22 -10.35 25.10
C ALA A 57 -6.93 -10.34 26.61
N GLY A 58 -7.29 -11.42 27.29
CA GLY A 58 -7.04 -11.60 28.73
C GLY A 58 -5.62 -12.06 29.03
N HIS A 59 -4.92 -12.65 28.07
CA HIS A 59 -3.59 -13.23 28.24
C HIS A 59 -2.61 -12.79 27.14
N TRP A 60 -1.34 -12.64 27.52
CA TRP A 60 -0.27 -12.25 26.59
C TRP A 60 -0.09 -13.22 25.41
N ARG A 61 -0.45 -14.50 25.55
CA ARG A 61 -0.40 -15.51 24.49
C ARG A 61 -1.31 -15.17 23.31
N GLU A 62 -2.46 -14.54 23.56
CA GLU A 62 -3.40 -14.12 22.52
C GLU A 62 -2.81 -13.03 21.63
N TRP A 63 -1.89 -12.21 22.18
CA TRP A 63 -1.13 -11.23 21.38
C TRP A 63 -0.13 -11.90 20.43
N LEU A 64 0.34 -13.11 20.74
CA LEU A 64 1.23 -13.87 19.85
C LEU A 64 0.47 -14.71 18.81
N GLN A 65 -0.81 -14.96 19.04
CA GLN A 65 -1.67 -15.73 18.14
C GLN A 65 -3.00 -15.00 17.93
N PRO A 66 -3.00 -13.83 17.25
CA PRO A 66 -4.23 -13.09 16.98
C PRO A 66 -5.24 -14.01 16.32
N SER A 67 -6.44 -14.06 16.88
CA SER A 67 -7.53 -14.86 16.33
C SER A 67 -8.86 -14.16 16.53
N MET A 68 -9.81 -14.45 15.66
CA MET A 68 -11.17 -13.96 15.75
C MET A 68 -12.11 -15.16 15.60
N MET A 69 -12.76 -15.54 16.69
CA MET A 69 -13.57 -16.76 16.76
C MET A 69 -12.80 -18.05 16.35
N GLY A 70 -11.51 -18.15 16.70
CA GLY A 70 -10.64 -19.27 16.31
C GLY A 70 -10.11 -19.22 14.87
N MET A 71 -10.49 -18.22 14.08
CA MET A 71 -9.91 -17.96 12.77
C MET A 71 -8.61 -17.18 12.92
N ALA A 72 -7.50 -17.75 12.47
CA ALA A 72 -6.22 -17.05 12.38
C ALA A 72 -6.16 -16.14 11.15
N PRO A 73 -5.37 -15.05 11.18
CA PRO A 73 -5.15 -14.24 9.97
C PRO A 73 -4.42 -15.04 8.89
N ASP A 74 -4.71 -14.72 7.62
CA ASP A 74 -4.09 -15.36 6.45
C ASP A 74 -2.57 -15.20 6.42
N THR A 75 -2.07 -14.08 6.95
CA THR A 75 -0.64 -13.81 7.10
C THR A 75 -0.21 -13.99 8.55
N GLY A 76 0.96 -14.59 8.80
CA GLY A 76 1.55 -14.69 10.13
C GLY A 76 2.04 -13.34 10.69
N ALA A 77 1.26 -12.27 10.50
CA ALA A 77 1.63 -10.93 10.96
C ALA A 77 1.26 -10.73 12.44
N LEU A 78 2.12 -10.05 13.17
CA LEU A 78 1.92 -9.68 14.58
C LEU A 78 2.00 -8.16 14.77
N LEU A 79 3.14 -7.57 14.40
CA LEU A 79 3.44 -6.16 14.65
C LEU A 79 2.37 -5.18 14.11
N PRO A 80 1.83 -5.35 12.90
CA PRO A 80 0.77 -4.47 12.41
C PRO A 80 -0.49 -4.49 13.30
N TYR A 81 -0.87 -5.67 13.78
CA TYR A 81 -2.04 -5.81 14.68
C TYR A 81 -1.77 -5.22 16.06
N TRP A 82 -0.56 -5.41 16.61
CA TRP A 82 -0.15 -4.79 17.87
C TRP A 82 -0.18 -3.27 17.78
N LEU A 83 0.38 -2.70 16.72
CA LEU A 83 0.41 -1.24 16.54
C LEU A 83 -1.00 -0.65 16.43
N GLY A 84 -1.91 -1.33 15.74
CA GLY A 84 -3.31 -0.91 15.65
C GLY A 84 -4.03 -1.01 17.00
N ALA A 85 -3.87 -2.12 17.71
CA ALA A 85 -4.47 -2.32 19.04
C ALA A 85 -3.93 -1.29 20.05
N TRP A 86 -2.61 -1.07 20.12
CA TRP A 86 -2.01 -0.05 21.00
C TRP A 86 -2.48 1.36 20.65
N ALA A 87 -2.58 1.68 19.35
CA ALA A 87 -3.09 2.99 18.95
C ALA A 87 -4.52 3.22 19.44
N MET A 88 -5.40 2.22 19.32
CA MET A 88 -6.76 2.30 19.85
C MET A 88 -6.77 2.41 21.39
N GLN A 89 -5.92 1.65 22.08
CA GLN A 89 -5.81 1.67 23.54
C GLN A 89 -5.34 3.02 24.08
N TRP A 90 -4.41 3.69 23.39
CA TRP A 90 -3.84 4.96 23.86
C TRP A 90 -4.63 6.19 23.39
N LEU A 91 -5.17 6.15 22.18
CA LEU A 91 -5.89 7.29 21.59
C LEU A 91 -7.40 7.27 21.87
N GLY A 92 -7.97 6.09 22.15
CA GLY A 92 -9.38 5.96 22.53
C GLY A 92 -9.78 6.80 23.76
N PRO A 93 -9.02 6.76 24.87
CA PRO A 93 -9.29 7.62 26.04
C PRO A 93 -9.22 9.12 25.74
N LEU A 94 -8.57 9.53 24.66
CA LEU A 94 -8.52 10.93 24.18
C LEU A 94 -9.73 11.31 23.32
N GLY A 95 -10.73 10.42 23.19
CA GLY A 95 -11.95 10.64 22.40
C GLY A 95 -11.80 10.33 20.90
N MET A 96 -10.72 9.67 20.48
CA MET A 96 -10.54 9.29 19.08
C MET A 96 -11.32 8.00 18.77
N ALA A 97 -12.14 8.03 17.72
CA ALA A 97 -12.87 6.84 17.26
C ALA A 97 -11.90 5.71 16.87
N PRO A 98 -12.22 4.42 17.16
CA PRO A 98 -11.33 3.29 16.94
C PRO A 98 -10.78 3.19 15.51
N GLU A 99 -11.62 3.45 14.52
CA GLU A 99 -11.25 3.44 13.11
C GLU A 99 -10.29 4.57 12.70
N LEU A 100 -10.26 5.68 13.43
CA LEU A 100 -9.29 6.75 13.24
C LEU A 100 -8.00 6.46 14.01
N ALA A 101 -8.12 5.99 15.25
CA ALA A 101 -6.98 5.67 16.10
C ALA A 101 -6.06 4.63 15.43
N VAL A 102 -6.65 3.57 14.89
CA VAL A 102 -5.90 2.51 14.21
C VAL A 102 -5.12 3.00 13.00
N ARG A 103 -5.56 4.07 12.35
CA ARG A 103 -4.91 4.62 11.15
C ARG A 103 -3.64 5.42 11.44
N VAL A 104 -3.48 5.93 12.65
CA VAL A 104 -2.32 6.76 13.00
C VAL A 104 -0.99 6.09 12.71
N PRO A 105 -0.69 4.86 13.19
CA PRO A 105 0.57 4.19 12.85
C PRO A 105 0.72 3.93 11.35
N TYR A 106 -0.37 3.67 10.63
CA TYR A 106 -0.33 3.40 9.19
C TYR A 106 -0.06 4.66 8.35
N VAL A 107 -0.61 5.81 8.75
CA VAL A 107 -0.24 7.13 8.19
C VAL A 107 1.26 7.39 8.35
N LEU A 108 1.81 7.11 9.54
CA LEU A 108 3.25 7.26 9.81
C LEU A 108 4.08 6.29 8.97
N MET A 109 3.63 5.05 8.78
CA MET A 109 4.30 4.07 7.91
C MET A 109 4.31 4.51 6.45
N LEU A 110 3.20 5.05 5.93
CA LEU A 110 3.16 5.57 4.56
C LEU A 110 4.08 6.79 4.40
N ALA A 111 4.03 7.73 5.33
CA ALA A 111 4.94 8.88 5.34
C ALA A 111 6.41 8.44 5.44
N GLY A 112 6.68 7.45 6.29
CA GLY A 112 8.00 6.83 6.43
C GLY A 112 8.46 6.11 5.17
N THR A 113 7.57 5.44 4.44
CA THR A 113 7.86 4.81 3.14
C THR A 113 8.31 5.84 2.11
N LEU A 114 7.59 6.96 2.00
CA LEU A 114 7.95 8.05 1.11
C LEU A 114 9.32 8.63 1.46
N ALA A 115 9.55 8.91 2.75
CA ALA A 115 10.82 9.43 3.23
C ALA A 115 11.97 8.43 3.03
N ALA A 116 11.80 7.16 3.41
CA ALA A 116 12.83 6.14 3.26
C ALA A 116 13.20 5.89 1.79
N THR A 117 12.23 5.95 0.87
CA THR A 117 12.48 5.86 -0.58
C THR A 117 13.34 7.05 -1.05
N TRP A 118 12.99 8.27 -0.63
CA TRP A 118 13.77 9.46 -0.95
C TRP A 118 15.22 9.33 -0.48
N TYR A 119 15.42 8.94 0.80
CA TYR A 119 16.75 8.78 1.36
C TYR A 119 17.53 7.62 0.73
N ALA A 120 16.88 6.49 0.40
CA ALA A 120 17.54 5.38 -0.29
C ALA A 120 18.12 5.83 -1.64
N VAL A 121 17.33 6.52 -2.45
CA VAL A 121 17.79 7.02 -3.75
C VAL A 121 18.85 8.12 -3.60
N PHE A 122 18.71 9.00 -2.60
CA PHE A 122 19.73 10.00 -2.29
C PHE A 122 21.08 9.36 -2.02
N HIS A 123 21.15 8.28 -1.22
CA HIS A 123 22.39 7.58 -0.94
C HIS A 123 22.94 6.84 -2.15
N LEU A 124 22.08 6.19 -2.94
CA LEU A 124 22.49 5.50 -4.17
C LEU A 124 23.03 6.46 -5.23
N ALA A 125 22.37 7.60 -5.42
CA ALA A 125 22.76 8.58 -6.41
C ALA A 125 24.07 9.30 -6.08
N ARG A 126 24.52 9.30 -4.82
CA ARG A 126 25.83 9.81 -4.41
C ARG A 126 27.00 8.90 -4.79
N HIS A 127 26.71 7.64 -5.18
CA HIS A 127 27.77 6.72 -5.56
C HIS A 127 28.48 7.22 -6.84
N PRO A 128 29.85 7.16 -6.93
CA PRO A 128 30.58 7.69 -8.08
C PRO A 128 30.12 7.16 -9.43
N SER A 129 29.70 5.88 -9.50
CA SER A 129 29.21 5.28 -10.74
C SER A 129 27.82 5.74 -11.18
N ALA A 130 27.06 6.39 -10.30
CA ALA A 130 25.74 6.97 -10.59
C ALA A 130 25.84 8.41 -11.10
N GLN A 131 26.99 9.07 -10.87
CA GLN A 131 27.19 10.47 -11.22
C GLN A 131 27.17 10.70 -12.73
N PRO A 132 26.73 11.89 -13.18
CA PRO A 132 26.78 12.25 -14.59
C PRO A 132 28.21 12.34 -15.12
N VAL A 133 28.35 12.35 -16.44
CA VAL A 133 29.65 12.54 -17.09
C VAL A 133 30.18 13.93 -16.77
N ALA A 134 31.45 14.02 -16.36
CA ALA A 134 32.15 15.28 -16.19
C ALA A 134 32.37 15.97 -17.56
N PHE A 135 32.18 17.29 -17.61
CA PHE A 135 32.40 18.07 -18.82
C PHE A 135 33.85 18.59 -18.88
N ALA A 136 34.36 18.71 -20.09
CA ALA A 136 35.75 19.15 -20.31
C ALA A 136 36.05 20.55 -19.74
N PHE A 137 35.05 21.41 -19.66
CA PHE A 137 35.17 22.81 -19.18
C PHE A 137 34.36 23.06 -17.87
N GLY A 138 33.95 22.00 -17.16
CA GLY A 138 33.10 22.14 -15.99
C GLY A 138 31.63 22.41 -16.32
N GLY A 139 30.80 22.66 -15.30
CA GLY A 139 29.36 22.89 -15.45
C GLY A 139 28.49 21.66 -15.17
N GLU A 140 29.10 20.53 -14.81
CA GLU A 140 28.42 19.38 -14.23
C GLU A 140 27.87 19.71 -12.83
N PRO A 141 26.78 19.05 -12.41
CA PRO A 141 26.18 19.31 -11.12
C PRO A 141 27.04 18.83 -9.96
N ALA A 142 26.97 19.56 -8.84
CA ALA A 142 27.51 19.06 -7.59
C ALA A 142 26.88 17.71 -7.22
N PRO A 143 27.65 16.71 -6.75
CA PRO A 143 27.15 15.36 -6.44
C PRO A 143 25.96 15.33 -5.49
N LEU A 144 25.89 16.26 -4.55
CA LEU A 144 24.78 16.37 -3.60
C LEU A 144 23.50 16.92 -4.24
N ASP A 145 23.62 17.90 -5.15
CA ASP A 145 22.46 18.48 -5.81
C ASP A 145 21.88 17.50 -6.84
N TYR A 146 22.73 16.76 -7.55
CA TYR A 146 22.31 15.67 -8.42
C TYR A 146 21.57 14.55 -7.65
N ALA A 147 22.14 14.12 -6.51
CA ALA A 147 21.51 13.10 -5.68
C ALA A 147 20.15 13.55 -5.14
N ARG A 148 20.01 14.83 -4.74
CA ARG A 148 18.70 15.39 -4.33
C ARG A 148 17.69 15.40 -5.48
N ALA A 149 18.11 15.84 -6.66
CA ALA A 149 17.22 15.89 -7.82
C ALA A 149 16.69 14.50 -8.21
N LEU A 150 17.53 13.46 -8.14
CA LEU A 150 17.10 12.07 -8.36
C LEU A 150 16.20 11.56 -7.23
N ALA A 151 16.50 11.88 -5.98
CA ALA A 151 15.65 11.52 -4.84
C ALA A 151 14.26 12.18 -4.93
N ASP A 152 14.19 13.47 -5.31
CA ASP A 152 12.92 14.15 -5.58
C ASP A 152 12.17 13.45 -6.74
N GLY A 153 12.88 13.11 -7.81
CA GLY A 153 12.31 12.36 -8.92
C GLY A 153 11.77 10.98 -8.53
N SER A 154 12.46 10.27 -7.64
CA SER A 154 12.00 8.94 -7.18
C SER A 154 10.74 9.02 -6.31
N LEU A 155 10.66 10.03 -5.44
CA LEU A 155 9.47 10.27 -4.65
C LEU A 155 8.27 10.61 -5.52
N LEU A 156 8.47 11.46 -6.53
CA LEU A 156 7.43 11.78 -7.52
C LEU A 156 7.02 10.56 -8.34
N ALA A 157 7.97 9.70 -8.74
CA ALA A 157 7.68 8.45 -9.44
C ALA A 157 6.85 7.50 -8.56
N LEU A 158 7.18 7.39 -7.27
CA LEU A 158 6.45 6.55 -6.33
C LEU A 158 5.01 7.03 -6.15
N ILE A 159 4.79 8.33 -5.91
CA ILE A 159 3.45 8.94 -5.77
C ILE A 159 2.65 8.79 -7.06
N ALA A 160 3.29 8.91 -8.22
CA ALA A 160 2.63 8.75 -9.52
C ALA A 160 2.15 7.31 -9.78
N THR A 161 2.69 6.31 -9.06
CA THR A 161 2.41 4.90 -9.32
C THR A 161 1.02 4.50 -8.83
N LEU A 162 0.16 4.05 -9.76
CA LEU A 162 -1.27 3.81 -9.48
C LEU A 162 -1.52 2.76 -8.39
N GLY A 163 -0.71 1.68 -8.34
CA GLY A 163 -0.85 0.62 -7.36
C GLY A 163 -0.57 1.04 -5.93
N LEU A 164 0.10 2.18 -5.71
CA LEU A 164 0.33 2.70 -4.36
C LEU A 164 -0.97 3.24 -3.73
N ALA A 165 -1.81 3.94 -4.50
CA ALA A 165 -2.88 4.78 -3.97
C ALA A 165 -3.85 4.04 -3.03
N GLN A 166 -4.48 2.95 -3.46
CA GLN A 166 -5.47 2.26 -2.63
C GLN A 166 -4.81 1.45 -1.50
N PHE A 167 -3.88 0.56 -1.85
CA PHE A 167 -3.32 -0.42 -0.88
C PHE A 167 -2.44 0.22 0.19
N SER A 168 -1.86 1.39 -0.08
CA SER A 168 -1.10 2.12 0.94
C SER A 168 -1.99 2.87 1.94
N HIS A 169 -3.30 2.90 1.73
CA HIS A 169 -4.24 3.56 2.64
C HIS A 169 -5.12 2.55 3.43
N GLU A 170 -4.87 1.25 3.27
CA GLU A 170 -5.51 0.20 4.08
C GLU A 170 -4.70 -0.06 5.37
N THR A 171 -5.40 -0.40 6.45
CA THR A 171 -4.77 -0.77 7.74
C THR A 171 -4.40 -2.26 7.76
N THR A 172 -3.60 -2.68 6.78
CA THR A 172 -3.26 -4.09 6.54
C THR A 172 -1.77 -4.38 6.76
N PRO A 173 -1.39 -5.64 7.01
CA PRO A 173 0.01 -6.05 7.07
C PRO A 173 0.83 -5.66 5.84
N ALA A 174 0.20 -5.55 4.66
CA ALA A 174 0.89 -5.20 3.41
C ALA A 174 1.53 -3.81 3.45
N LEU A 175 0.88 -2.80 4.05
CA LEU A 175 1.50 -1.48 4.22
C LEU A 175 2.68 -1.50 5.19
N ALA A 176 2.58 -2.28 6.27
CA ALA A 176 3.70 -2.45 7.20
C ALA A 176 4.88 -3.15 6.50
N GLN A 177 4.62 -4.20 5.73
CA GLN A 177 5.64 -4.86 4.91
C GLN A 177 6.28 -3.90 3.90
N LEU A 178 5.48 -3.05 3.23
CA LEU A 178 5.99 -2.00 2.34
C LEU A 178 6.95 -1.06 3.08
N PHE A 179 6.54 -0.55 4.24
CA PHE A 179 7.34 0.37 5.04
C PHE A 179 8.65 -0.28 5.50
N PHE A 180 8.57 -1.45 6.14
CA PHE A 180 9.74 -2.13 6.67
C PHE A 180 10.66 -2.65 5.55
N GLY A 181 10.11 -3.13 4.42
CA GLY A 181 10.88 -3.46 3.22
C GLY A 181 11.61 -2.25 2.64
N THR A 182 10.98 -1.07 2.66
CA THR A 182 11.62 0.18 2.24
C THR A 182 12.71 0.63 3.22
N LEU A 183 12.56 0.37 4.52
CA LEU A 183 13.64 0.61 5.50
C LEU A 183 14.83 -0.32 5.26
N VAL A 184 14.62 -1.58 4.86
CA VAL A 184 15.70 -2.47 4.43
C VAL A 184 16.40 -1.90 3.20
N PHE A 185 15.65 -1.46 2.20
CA PHE A 185 16.20 -0.82 1.00
C PHE A 185 17.02 0.43 1.35
N TYR A 186 16.51 1.32 2.22
CA TYR A 186 17.23 2.47 2.73
C TYR A 186 18.51 2.06 3.46
N GLY A 187 18.43 1.12 4.39
CA GLY A 187 19.56 0.67 5.17
C GLY A 187 20.68 0.10 4.30
N LEU A 188 20.32 -0.77 3.33
CA LEU A 188 21.27 -1.28 2.35
C LEU A 188 21.87 -0.17 1.49
N ALA A 189 21.08 0.81 1.04
CA ALA A 189 21.57 1.93 0.24
C ALA A 189 22.53 2.83 1.01
N ALA A 190 22.24 3.12 2.28
CA ALA A 190 22.97 4.04 3.13
C ALA A 190 24.23 3.42 3.79
N LEU A 191 24.34 2.10 3.81
CA LEU A 191 25.41 1.37 4.52
C LEU A 191 26.85 1.88 4.24
N PRO A 192 27.24 2.29 3.01
CA PRO A 192 28.57 2.82 2.74
C PRO A 192 28.82 4.23 3.27
N THR A 193 27.76 5.00 3.55
CA THR A 193 27.85 6.45 3.83
C THR A 193 27.46 6.83 5.25
N ARG A 194 26.59 6.04 5.90
CA ARG A 194 26.05 6.29 7.25
C ARG A 194 25.89 4.98 8.01
N THR A 195 26.82 4.61 8.86
CA THR A 195 26.78 3.32 9.57
C THR A 195 25.62 3.22 10.56
N LEU A 196 25.45 4.17 11.49
CA LEU A 196 24.39 4.11 12.51
C LEU A 196 22.97 4.16 11.93
N GLY A 197 22.68 5.11 11.05
CA GLY A 197 21.37 5.21 10.45
C GLY A 197 21.03 4.02 9.54
N ALA A 198 22.01 3.47 8.85
CA ALA A 198 21.85 2.28 8.01
C ALA A 198 21.60 1.03 8.85
N THR A 199 22.37 0.81 9.94
CA THR A 199 22.16 -0.35 10.82
C THR A 199 20.83 -0.28 11.55
N ALA A 200 20.42 0.90 12.03
CA ALA A 200 19.11 1.10 12.63
C ALA A 200 17.98 0.83 11.62
N GLY A 201 18.10 1.32 10.39
CA GLY A 201 17.15 1.06 9.31
C GLY A 201 17.08 -0.43 8.92
N LEU A 202 18.22 -1.12 8.88
CA LEU A 202 18.28 -2.57 8.64
C LEU A 202 17.64 -3.36 9.77
N LEU A 203 17.95 -3.04 11.02
CA LEU A 203 17.38 -3.71 12.19
C LEU A 203 15.86 -3.52 12.23
N ALA A 204 15.40 -2.27 12.23
CA ALA A 204 13.98 -1.97 12.23
C ALA A 204 13.26 -2.57 11.01
N GLY A 205 13.88 -2.47 9.81
CA GLY A 205 13.31 -2.98 8.58
C GLY A 205 13.21 -4.50 8.56
N THR A 206 14.26 -5.24 8.91
CA THR A 206 14.25 -6.71 8.84
C THR A 206 13.40 -7.34 9.94
N VAL A 207 13.51 -6.85 11.18
CA VAL A 207 12.66 -7.32 12.30
C VAL A 207 11.20 -6.95 12.05
N GLY A 208 10.93 -5.69 11.65
CA GLY A 208 9.58 -5.25 11.33
C GLY A 208 8.95 -6.02 10.17
N LEU A 209 9.72 -6.34 9.11
CA LEU A 209 9.26 -7.13 7.98
C LEU A 209 8.93 -8.58 8.40
N THR A 210 9.78 -9.18 9.25
CA THR A 210 9.56 -10.52 9.83
C THR A 210 8.29 -10.55 10.67
N LEU A 211 8.11 -9.60 11.59
CA LEU A 211 6.93 -9.50 12.45
C LEU A 211 5.66 -9.03 11.72
N SER A 212 5.82 -8.51 10.50
CA SER A 212 4.68 -8.15 9.63
C SER A 212 4.22 -9.28 8.71
N GLY A 213 4.74 -10.51 8.90
CA GLY A 213 4.31 -11.69 8.15
C GLY A 213 5.05 -11.89 6.82
N ALA A 214 6.23 -11.28 6.65
CA ALA A 214 7.08 -11.49 5.48
C ALA A 214 8.52 -11.94 5.85
N PRO A 215 8.69 -12.98 6.71
CA PRO A 215 10.00 -13.44 7.17
C PRO A 215 10.89 -13.91 6.01
N PHE A 216 10.34 -14.62 5.04
CA PHE A 216 11.09 -15.07 3.86
C PHE A 216 11.66 -13.90 3.05
N THR A 217 10.90 -12.83 2.87
CA THR A 217 11.37 -11.63 2.17
C THR A 217 12.55 -11.00 2.90
N ALA A 218 12.49 -10.90 4.24
CA ALA A 218 13.58 -10.40 5.06
C ALA A 218 14.83 -11.27 4.92
N LEU A 219 14.69 -12.59 5.02
CA LEU A 219 15.80 -13.55 4.88
C LEU A 219 16.42 -13.51 3.49
N ILE A 220 15.60 -13.42 2.42
CA ILE A 220 16.10 -13.33 1.04
C ILE A 220 16.88 -12.03 0.84
N TYR A 221 16.37 -10.89 1.30
CA TYR A 221 17.10 -9.61 1.21
C TYR A 221 18.45 -9.66 1.95
N LEU A 222 18.48 -10.21 3.16
CA LEU A 222 19.70 -10.37 3.94
C LEU A 222 20.67 -11.36 3.28
N GLY A 223 20.19 -12.52 2.83
CA GLY A 223 20.98 -13.55 2.16
C GLY A 223 21.62 -13.04 0.86
N LEU A 224 20.84 -12.39 -0.01
CA LEU A 224 21.35 -11.79 -1.25
C LEU A 224 22.37 -10.66 -0.96
N SER A 225 22.16 -9.88 0.11
CA SER A 225 23.09 -8.84 0.52
C SER A 225 24.40 -9.42 1.08
N LEU A 226 24.33 -10.48 1.89
CA LEU A 226 25.48 -11.22 2.39
C LEU A 226 26.29 -11.82 1.24
N THR A 227 25.65 -12.52 0.31
CA THR A 227 26.33 -13.13 -0.84
C THR A 227 27.00 -12.06 -1.72
N ALA A 228 26.30 -10.94 -1.99
CA ALA A 228 26.86 -9.84 -2.77
C ALA A 228 28.09 -9.22 -2.11
N LEU A 229 28.11 -9.14 -0.77
CA LEU A 229 29.23 -8.58 -0.02
C LEU A 229 30.34 -9.60 0.23
N ALA A 230 30.05 -10.88 0.40
CA ALA A 230 31.01 -11.96 0.64
C ALA A 230 31.86 -12.28 -0.59
N LEU A 231 31.29 -12.21 -1.79
CA LEU A 231 32.00 -12.51 -3.02
C LEU A 231 33.11 -11.49 -3.30
N PRO A 232 34.31 -11.91 -3.78
CA PRO A 232 35.42 -11.01 -4.12
C PRO A 232 35.00 -10.02 -5.22
N GLY A 233 35.38 -8.76 -5.03
CA GLY A 233 35.07 -7.68 -5.99
C GLY A 233 35.76 -6.39 -5.58
N PRO A 234 35.90 -5.40 -6.46
CA PRO A 234 36.50 -4.10 -6.14
C PRO A 234 35.58 -3.35 -5.15
N THR A 235 35.75 -3.61 -3.87
CA THR A 235 35.10 -2.84 -2.80
C THR A 235 36.10 -1.77 -2.34
N HIS A 236 35.71 -0.50 -2.43
CA HIS A 236 36.46 0.63 -1.87
C HIS A 236 36.39 0.70 -0.33
N ALA A 237 35.74 -0.29 0.32
CA ALA A 237 35.65 -0.36 1.77
C ALA A 237 36.91 -0.99 2.35
N SER A 238 37.43 -0.42 3.46
CA SER A 238 38.48 -1.04 4.25
C SER A 238 38.05 -2.43 4.73
N GLY A 239 38.97 -3.38 4.84
CA GLY A 239 38.69 -4.76 5.28
C GLY A 239 37.84 -4.81 6.57
N GLY A 240 38.12 -3.93 7.54
CA GLY A 240 37.35 -3.84 8.78
C GLY A 240 35.91 -3.33 8.62
N ALA A 241 35.65 -2.42 7.68
CA ALA A 241 34.27 -1.96 7.42
C ALA A 241 33.46 -3.06 6.74
N ARG A 242 34.06 -3.82 5.83
CA ARG A 242 33.43 -4.97 5.18
C ARG A 242 33.10 -6.08 6.18
N ALA A 243 34.04 -6.42 7.06
CA ALA A 243 33.82 -7.43 8.10
C ALA A 243 32.68 -7.03 9.04
N ARG A 244 32.63 -5.77 9.50
CA ARG A 244 31.52 -5.27 10.32
C ARG A 244 30.18 -5.37 9.61
N ALA A 245 30.10 -4.99 8.34
CA ALA A 245 28.86 -5.10 7.57
C ALA A 245 28.42 -6.57 7.41
N LEU A 246 29.35 -7.50 7.14
CA LEU A 246 29.05 -8.93 7.06
C LEU A 246 28.53 -9.47 8.39
N LEU A 247 29.18 -9.12 9.51
CA LEU A 247 28.75 -9.54 10.85
C LEU A 247 27.36 -8.98 11.19
N THR A 248 27.09 -7.72 10.87
CA THR A 248 25.77 -7.12 11.08
C THR A 248 24.69 -7.84 10.28
N LEU A 249 24.90 -8.07 8.99
CA LEU A 249 23.94 -8.77 8.15
C LEU A 249 23.71 -10.21 8.59
N LEU A 250 24.76 -10.92 9.00
CA LEU A 250 24.67 -12.27 9.54
C LEU A 250 23.89 -12.30 10.87
N ALA A 251 24.20 -11.39 11.79
CA ALA A 251 23.48 -11.27 13.06
C ALA A 251 21.98 -10.99 12.84
N LEU A 252 21.63 -10.10 11.91
CA LEU A 252 20.25 -9.82 11.56
C LEU A 252 19.55 -11.02 10.90
N LEU A 253 20.26 -11.76 10.05
CA LEU A 253 19.71 -12.97 9.43
C LEU A 253 19.38 -14.03 10.48
N LEU A 254 20.31 -14.28 11.42
CA LEU A 254 20.09 -15.23 12.52
C LEU A 254 18.97 -14.75 13.46
N LEU A 255 18.90 -13.45 13.75
CA LEU A 255 17.82 -12.87 14.55
C LEU A 255 16.46 -13.07 13.89
N CYS A 256 16.33 -12.73 12.60
CA CYS A 256 15.07 -12.90 11.86
C CYS A 256 14.68 -14.37 11.72
N LEU A 257 15.64 -15.27 11.51
CA LEU A 257 15.42 -16.71 11.48
C LEU A 257 14.90 -17.22 12.84
N GLY A 258 15.56 -16.83 13.92
CA GLY A 258 15.18 -17.20 15.29
C GLY A 258 13.80 -16.65 15.68
N LEU A 259 13.52 -15.37 15.39
CA LEU A 259 12.22 -14.77 15.64
C LEU A 259 11.11 -15.45 14.81
N GLY A 260 11.36 -15.67 13.53
CA GLY A 260 10.39 -16.32 12.65
C GLY A 260 10.06 -17.74 13.09
N TRP A 261 11.05 -18.48 13.60
CA TRP A 261 10.85 -19.83 14.13
C TRP A 261 10.15 -19.82 15.49
N ALA A 262 10.63 -19.00 16.43
CA ALA A 262 10.08 -18.92 17.79
C ALA A 262 8.62 -18.45 17.83
N LEU A 263 8.22 -17.61 16.87
CA LEU A 263 6.86 -17.05 16.77
C LEU A 263 6.00 -17.74 15.69
N GLU A 264 6.48 -18.83 15.10
CA GLU A 264 5.76 -19.62 14.07
C GLU A 264 5.29 -18.78 12.87
N LEU A 265 6.13 -17.79 12.44
CA LEU A 265 5.77 -16.86 11.37
C LEU A 265 6.04 -17.40 9.96
N PHE A 266 6.69 -18.56 9.82
CA PHE A 266 6.99 -19.18 8.53
C PHE A 266 5.74 -19.85 7.92
N ARG A 267 4.76 -19.03 7.55
CA ARG A 267 3.55 -19.46 6.86
C ARG A 267 3.66 -19.04 5.40
N TRP A 268 3.89 -19.99 4.51
CA TRP A 268 3.98 -19.72 3.09
C TRP A 268 2.88 -20.47 2.34
N GLN A 269 2.05 -19.73 1.65
CA GLN A 269 1.03 -20.27 0.77
C GLN A 269 1.51 -20.12 -0.68
N LEU A 270 2.09 -21.19 -1.22
CA LEU A 270 2.43 -21.21 -2.63
C LEU A 270 1.14 -21.28 -3.46
N ALA A 271 1.07 -20.48 -4.52
CA ALA A 271 0.02 -20.61 -5.50
C ALA A 271 0.18 -21.94 -6.26
N PRO A 272 -0.91 -22.63 -6.61
CA PRO A 272 -0.85 -23.74 -7.54
C PRO A 272 -0.24 -23.26 -8.87
N TRP A 273 0.44 -24.20 -9.57
CA TRP A 273 1.04 -23.84 -10.85
C TRP A 273 -0.04 -23.40 -11.84
N ARG A 274 0.12 -22.19 -12.38
CA ARG A 274 -0.83 -21.61 -13.32
C ARG A 274 -0.68 -22.25 -14.68
N THR A 275 -1.70 -22.95 -15.12
CA THR A 275 -1.72 -23.66 -16.41
C THR A 275 -2.49 -22.91 -17.48
N GLN A 276 -3.42 -22.02 -17.10
CA GLN A 276 -4.29 -21.31 -18.02
C GLN A 276 -3.71 -19.95 -18.42
N TRP A 277 -3.82 -19.62 -19.71
CA TRP A 277 -3.40 -18.32 -20.23
C TRP A 277 -4.15 -17.13 -19.59
N THR A 278 -5.40 -17.34 -19.21
CA THR A 278 -6.24 -16.34 -18.52
C THR A 278 -5.63 -15.88 -17.21
N GLU A 279 -5.03 -16.78 -16.44
CA GLU A 279 -4.35 -16.47 -15.16
C GLU A 279 -3.08 -15.64 -15.40
N TRP A 280 -2.27 -16.01 -16.40
CA TRP A 280 -1.08 -15.26 -16.79
C TRP A 280 -1.44 -13.87 -17.32
N ARG A 281 -2.50 -13.78 -18.15
CA ARG A 281 -3.00 -12.50 -18.65
C ARG A 281 -3.42 -11.58 -17.49
N SER A 282 -4.11 -12.11 -16.50
CA SER A 282 -4.51 -11.36 -15.29
C SER A 282 -3.29 -10.81 -14.54
N LEU A 283 -2.25 -11.63 -14.33
CA LEU A 283 -1.00 -11.18 -13.69
C LEU A 283 -0.25 -10.11 -14.51
N ILE A 284 -0.20 -10.27 -15.82
CA ILE A 284 0.43 -9.27 -16.71
C ILE A 284 -0.36 -7.97 -16.63
N GLN A 285 -1.68 -8.02 -16.71
CA GLN A 285 -2.54 -6.85 -16.57
C GLN A 285 -2.35 -6.18 -15.19
N LEU A 286 -2.32 -6.98 -14.12
CA LEU A 286 -2.00 -6.48 -12.80
C LEU A 286 -0.65 -5.76 -12.80
N GLY A 287 0.41 -6.39 -13.27
CA GLY A 287 1.75 -5.79 -13.33
C GLY A 287 1.78 -4.46 -14.09
N LEU A 288 1.16 -4.42 -15.27
CA LEU A 288 1.14 -3.24 -16.13
C LEU A 288 0.37 -2.06 -15.50
N TRP A 289 -0.83 -2.31 -14.94
CA TRP A 289 -1.64 -1.25 -14.34
C TRP A 289 -1.13 -0.83 -12.97
N PHE A 290 -0.74 -1.79 -12.15
CA PHE A 290 -0.29 -1.54 -10.79
C PHE A 290 0.99 -0.72 -10.72
N THR A 291 1.95 -1.01 -11.63
CA THR A 291 3.25 -0.32 -11.64
C THR A 291 3.32 0.85 -12.62
N TRP A 292 2.20 1.22 -13.27
CA TRP A 292 2.15 2.41 -14.13
C TRP A 292 2.27 3.69 -13.29
N PRO A 293 3.06 4.72 -13.70
CA PRO A 293 3.92 4.81 -14.88
C PRO A 293 5.38 4.40 -14.62
N ALA A 294 5.69 3.75 -13.50
CA ALA A 294 7.08 3.40 -13.16
C ALA A 294 7.69 2.37 -14.14
N TRP A 295 6.94 1.32 -14.56
CA TRP A 295 7.49 0.25 -15.38
C TRP A 295 8.05 0.70 -16.74
N PRO A 296 7.44 1.60 -17.56
CA PRO A 296 8.05 2.05 -18.80
C PRO A 296 9.33 2.86 -18.56
N LEU A 297 9.38 3.61 -17.44
CA LEU A 297 10.59 4.34 -17.05
C LEU A 297 11.70 3.38 -16.61
N VAL A 298 11.36 2.30 -15.93
CA VAL A 298 12.29 1.22 -15.57
C VAL A 298 12.86 0.57 -16.82
N LEU A 299 12.03 0.21 -17.80
CA LEU A 299 12.48 -0.34 -19.07
C LEU A 299 13.41 0.64 -19.82
N TRP A 300 13.06 1.93 -19.82
CA TRP A 300 13.92 2.97 -20.39
C TRP A 300 15.28 3.01 -19.68
N THR A 301 15.28 2.97 -18.36
CA THR A 301 16.52 2.92 -17.55
C THR A 301 17.35 1.69 -17.92
N LEU A 302 16.77 0.50 -17.92
CA LEU A 302 17.48 -0.74 -18.26
C LEU A 302 18.08 -0.67 -19.68
N TRP A 303 17.35 -0.12 -20.63
CA TRP A 303 17.86 0.04 -21.99
C TRP A 303 18.99 1.09 -22.09
N ARG A 304 18.85 2.26 -21.46
CA ARG A 304 19.88 3.32 -21.48
C ARG A 304 21.15 2.93 -20.74
N TRP A 305 20.99 2.24 -19.61
CA TRP A 305 22.10 1.80 -18.75
C TRP A 305 22.57 0.38 -19.08
N ARG A 306 22.13 -0.24 -20.18
CA ARG A 306 22.41 -1.65 -20.52
C ARG A 306 23.89 -2.03 -20.50
N ARG A 307 24.78 -1.10 -20.84
CA ARG A 307 26.23 -1.35 -20.80
C ARG A 307 26.77 -1.56 -19.38
N GLN A 308 26.11 -0.95 -18.40
CA GLN A 308 26.48 -1.08 -16.98
C GLN A 308 25.80 -2.29 -16.33
N LEU A 309 24.71 -2.82 -16.88
CA LEU A 309 24.05 -4.03 -16.38
C LEU A 309 24.97 -5.26 -16.41
N ALA A 310 25.94 -5.32 -17.30
CA ALA A 310 26.94 -6.39 -17.33
C ALA A 310 27.85 -6.43 -16.06
N SER A 311 27.82 -5.37 -15.23
CA SER A 311 28.61 -5.23 -14.01
C SER A 311 27.79 -4.77 -12.80
N LEU A 312 26.57 -5.31 -12.64
CA LEU A 312 25.58 -4.90 -11.61
C LEU A 312 26.15 -4.81 -10.20
N ARG A 313 27.08 -5.71 -9.84
CA ARG A 313 27.74 -5.70 -8.52
C ARG A 313 28.55 -4.43 -8.26
N GLN A 314 29.16 -3.84 -9.31
CA GLN A 314 29.91 -2.59 -9.24
C GLN A 314 28.97 -1.38 -9.32
N GLN A 315 27.79 -1.56 -9.93
CA GLN A 315 26.80 -0.52 -10.19
C GLN A 315 25.65 -0.58 -9.16
N ARG A 316 25.98 -0.30 -7.89
CA ARG A 316 25.00 -0.43 -6.79
C ARG A 316 23.70 0.33 -7.01
N HIS A 317 23.73 1.48 -7.68
CA HIS A 317 22.56 2.30 -8.00
C HIS A 317 21.57 1.62 -8.94
N LEU A 318 22.01 0.62 -9.72
CA LEU A 318 21.16 -0.25 -10.55
C LEU A 318 20.92 -1.60 -9.86
N GLY A 319 21.98 -2.23 -9.36
CA GLY A 319 21.92 -3.60 -8.84
C GLY A 319 21.05 -3.72 -7.59
N LEU A 320 21.17 -2.79 -6.64
CA LEU A 320 20.37 -2.88 -5.41
C LEU A 320 18.87 -2.71 -5.65
N PRO A 321 18.38 -1.67 -6.37
CA PRO A 321 16.95 -1.58 -6.67
C PRO A 321 16.42 -2.75 -7.50
N LEU A 322 17.20 -3.30 -8.44
CA LEU A 322 16.79 -4.47 -9.21
C LEU A 322 16.60 -5.71 -8.31
N VAL A 323 17.53 -5.96 -7.39
CA VAL A 323 17.42 -7.06 -6.44
C VAL A 323 16.20 -6.86 -5.51
N ILE A 324 16.03 -5.67 -4.94
CA ILE A 324 14.90 -5.36 -4.05
C ILE A 324 13.55 -5.48 -4.79
N ALA A 325 13.46 -5.05 -6.06
CA ALA A 325 12.22 -5.17 -6.83
C ALA A 325 11.95 -6.61 -7.29
N SER A 326 12.98 -7.39 -7.62
CA SER A 326 12.81 -8.74 -8.16
C SER A 326 12.16 -9.71 -7.17
N VAL A 327 12.45 -9.60 -5.88
CA VAL A 327 11.89 -10.50 -4.85
C VAL A 327 10.37 -10.36 -4.75
N PRO A 328 9.77 -9.17 -4.57
CA PRO A 328 8.32 -9.02 -4.55
C PRO A 328 7.65 -9.40 -5.88
N VAL A 329 8.28 -9.09 -7.02
CA VAL A 329 7.77 -9.49 -8.34
C VAL A 329 7.70 -11.00 -8.46
N LEU A 330 8.74 -11.72 -8.06
CA LEU A 330 8.74 -13.18 -8.04
C LEU A 330 7.73 -13.74 -7.03
N THR A 331 7.61 -13.12 -5.85
CA THR A 331 6.61 -13.49 -4.84
C THR A 331 5.19 -13.32 -5.39
N THR A 332 4.91 -12.25 -6.16
CA THR A 332 3.61 -12.04 -6.84
C THR A 332 3.24 -13.19 -7.78
N VAL A 333 4.23 -13.76 -8.46
CA VAL A 333 4.02 -14.91 -9.35
C VAL A 333 3.90 -16.22 -8.56
N ALA A 334 4.66 -16.37 -7.48
CA ALA A 334 4.77 -17.63 -6.74
C ALA A 334 3.69 -17.82 -5.65
N THR A 335 3.00 -16.77 -5.21
CA THR A 335 2.05 -16.83 -4.10
C THR A 335 0.65 -16.34 -4.50
N LEU A 336 -0.33 -16.58 -3.61
CA LEU A 336 -1.70 -16.07 -3.78
C LEU A 336 -1.84 -14.59 -3.41
N ALA A 337 -0.82 -13.98 -2.78
CA ALA A 337 -0.85 -12.59 -2.29
C ALA A 337 -0.76 -11.51 -3.40
N GLY A 338 -0.63 -11.88 -4.64
CA GLY A 338 -0.68 -11.11 -5.90
C GLY A 338 -0.32 -9.62 -5.79
N ASP A 339 -1.35 -8.78 -5.77
CA ASP A 339 -1.26 -7.31 -5.74
C ASP A 339 -0.54 -6.77 -4.51
N ARG A 340 -0.75 -7.36 -3.33
CA ARG A 340 -0.10 -6.95 -2.08
C ARG A 340 1.38 -7.28 -2.04
N ALA A 341 1.79 -8.39 -2.64
CA ALA A 341 3.21 -8.70 -2.79
C ALA A 341 3.90 -7.72 -3.73
N LEU A 342 3.24 -7.35 -4.85
CA LEU A 342 3.78 -6.40 -5.82
C LEU A 342 3.95 -4.98 -5.26
N LEU A 343 3.17 -4.61 -4.25
CA LEU A 343 3.27 -3.32 -3.55
C LEU A 343 4.71 -3.08 -3.03
N LEU A 344 5.37 -4.12 -2.51
CA LEU A 344 6.73 -4.02 -1.96
C LEU A 344 7.80 -3.69 -3.01
N ALA A 345 7.51 -3.91 -4.30
CA ALA A 345 8.43 -3.57 -5.37
C ALA A 345 8.46 -2.06 -5.70
N LEU A 346 7.39 -1.32 -5.39
CA LEU A 346 7.19 0.05 -5.87
C LEU A 346 8.31 1.03 -5.49
N PRO A 347 8.86 1.06 -4.25
CA PRO A 347 9.95 1.96 -3.90
C PRO A 347 11.21 1.73 -4.75
N ALA A 348 11.55 0.47 -5.00
CA ALA A 348 12.71 0.13 -5.82
C ALA A 348 12.47 0.39 -7.32
N LEU A 349 11.26 0.15 -7.83
CA LEU A 349 10.86 0.52 -9.19
C LEU A 349 10.88 2.05 -9.38
N ALA A 350 10.43 2.82 -8.39
CA ALA A 350 10.51 4.28 -8.40
C ALA A 350 11.97 4.79 -8.40
N ALA A 351 12.86 4.11 -7.68
CA ALA A 351 14.30 4.39 -7.72
C ALA A 351 14.89 4.17 -9.12
N LEU A 352 14.56 3.06 -9.76
CA LEU A 352 14.97 2.78 -11.14
C LEU A 352 14.34 3.77 -12.13
N ALA A 353 13.07 4.13 -11.96
CA ALA A 353 12.40 5.12 -12.78
C ALA A 353 13.06 6.50 -12.72
N ALA A 354 13.54 6.92 -11.54
CA ALA A 354 14.27 8.17 -11.38
C ALA A 354 15.57 8.22 -12.20
N LEU A 355 16.24 7.08 -12.37
CA LEU A 355 17.47 6.98 -13.17
C LEU A 355 17.21 7.12 -14.69
N ALA A 356 15.96 7.12 -15.15
CA ALA A 356 15.61 7.49 -16.53
C ALA A 356 15.73 8.99 -16.76
N LEU A 357 15.43 9.83 -15.75
CA LEU A 357 15.32 11.28 -15.87
C LEU A 357 16.55 11.97 -16.50
N PRO A 358 17.80 11.68 -16.07
CA PRO A 358 18.99 12.31 -16.62
C PRO A 358 19.30 11.89 -18.07
N THR A 359 18.56 10.93 -18.61
CA THR A 359 18.75 10.39 -19.96
C THR A 359 17.63 10.76 -20.93
N PHE A 360 16.63 11.53 -20.48
CA PHE A 360 15.50 11.92 -21.32
C PHE A 360 15.90 12.93 -22.39
N GLN A 361 15.37 12.72 -23.57
CA GLN A 361 15.35 13.72 -24.64
C GLN A 361 14.17 14.68 -24.42
N ARG A 362 14.26 15.88 -24.97
CA ARG A 362 13.18 16.89 -24.85
C ARG A 362 11.83 16.39 -25.37
N SER A 363 11.84 15.60 -26.45
CA SER A 363 10.63 14.99 -27.03
C SER A 363 9.92 14.05 -26.06
N VAL A 364 10.69 13.21 -25.35
CA VAL A 364 10.15 12.27 -24.36
C VAL A 364 9.54 13.01 -23.16
N ALA A 365 10.25 14.02 -22.65
CA ALA A 365 9.72 14.84 -21.55
C ALA A 365 8.43 15.57 -21.95
N SER A 366 8.38 16.13 -23.17
CA SER A 366 7.17 16.77 -23.70
C SER A 366 6.01 15.79 -23.89
N LEU A 367 6.29 14.59 -24.38
CA LEU A 367 5.27 13.53 -24.50
C LEU A 367 4.66 13.15 -23.14
N ILE A 368 5.51 12.97 -22.12
CA ILE A 368 5.05 12.68 -20.75
C ILE A 368 4.15 13.82 -20.25
N ASP A 369 4.57 15.08 -20.42
CA ASP A 369 3.80 16.24 -19.97
C ASP A 369 2.41 16.30 -20.65
N TRP A 370 2.35 16.20 -21.96
CA TRP A 370 1.09 16.27 -22.71
C TRP A 370 0.16 15.11 -22.39
N PHE A 371 0.69 13.88 -22.40
CA PHE A 371 -0.09 12.70 -22.00
C PHE A 371 -0.67 12.87 -20.60
N THR A 372 0.15 13.32 -19.65
CA THR A 372 -0.26 13.49 -18.27
C THR A 372 -1.34 14.56 -18.10
N VAL A 373 -1.19 15.70 -18.74
CA VAL A 373 -2.20 16.76 -18.69
C VAL A 373 -3.53 16.26 -19.25
N LEU A 374 -3.52 15.64 -20.43
CA LEU A 374 -4.75 15.13 -21.06
C LEU A 374 -5.38 14.03 -20.20
N PHE A 375 -4.60 13.05 -19.75
CA PHE A 375 -5.09 11.91 -19.00
C PHE A 375 -5.71 12.34 -17.66
N PHE A 376 -4.97 13.05 -16.80
CA PHE A 376 -5.47 13.40 -15.48
C PHE A 376 -6.51 14.52 -15.50
N THR A 377 -6.46 15.45 -16.47
CA THR A 377 -7.54 16.42 -16.63
C THR A 377 -8.82 15.73 -17.10
N GLY A 378 -8.72 14.79 -18.03
CA GLY A 378 -9.86 13.99 -18.47
C GLY A 378 -10.50 13.20 -17.31
N TRP A 379 -9.69 12.52 -16.51
CA TRP A 379 -10.19 11.81 -15.32
C TRP A 379 -10.76 12.75 -14.26
N ALA A 380 -10.13 13.90 -13.99
CA ALA A 380 -10.68 14.90 -13.08
C ALA A 380 -12.07 15.40 -13.53
N ILE A 381 -12.24 15.66 -14.84
CA ILE A 381 -13.54 16.03 -15.42
C ILE A 381 -14.56 14.90 -15.20
N VAL A 382 -14.19 13.65 -15.48
CA VAL A 382 -15.08 12.50 -15.25
C VAL A 382 -15.51 12.42 -13.79
N ILE A 383 -14.56 12.58 -12.83
CA ILE A 383 -14.86 12.53 -11.40
C ILE A 383 -15.85 13.65 -11.03
N TRP A 384 -15.62 14.88 -11.50
CA TRP A 384 -16.51 16.00 -11.25
C TRP A 384 -17.90 15.79 -11.87
N VAL A 385 -17.99 15.34 -13.13
CA VAL A 385 -19.27 15.09 -13.82
C VAL A 385 -20.09 14.02 -13.10
N VAL A 386 -19.47 12.92 -12.69
CA VAL A 386 -20.16 11.87 -11.94
C VAL A 386 -20.60 12.36 -10.57
N TRP A 387 -19.78 13.16 -9.88
CA TRP A 387 -20.17 13.76 -8.60
C TRP A 387 -21.36 14.71 -8.75
N VAL A 388 -21.34 15.62 -9.74
CA VAL A 388 -22.51 16.49 -10.03
C VAL A 388 -23.75 15.65 -10.36
N ALA A 389 -23.57 14.57 -11.12
CA ALA A 389 -24.67 13.67 -11.44
C ALA A 389 -25.24 12.94 -10.20
N MET A 390 -24.38 12.59 -9.23
CA MET A 390 -24.86 12.04 -7.95
C MET A 390 -25.68 13.04 -7.15
N GLU A 391 -25.21 14.29 -7.04
CA GLU A 391 -25.86 15.33 -6.22
C GLU A 391 -27.13 15.90 -6.85
N THR A 392 -27.20 15.99 -8.18
CA THR A 392 -28.25 16.73 -8.89
C THR A 392 -29.15 15.85 -9.78
N GLY A 393 -28.76 14.60 -10.04
CA GLY A 393 -29.40 13.75 -11.04
C GLY A 393 -29.03 14.07 -12.50
N VAL A 394 -28.22 15.09 -12.76
CA VAL A 394 -27.83 15.55 -14.10
C VAL A 394 -26.30 15.54 -14.27
N PRO A 395 -25.77 14.89 -15.32
CA PRO A 395 -26.41 14.14 -16.42
C PRO A 395 -27.04 12.80 -15.99
N ALA A 396 -28.17 12.46 -16.58
CA ALA A 396 -28.97 11.29 -16.17
C ALA A 396 -28.25 9.93 -16.30
N LYS A 397 -27.42 9.75 -17.36
CA LYS A 397 -26.69 8.47 -17.56
C LYS A 397 -25.68 8.16 -16.45
N PRO A 398 -24.77 9.07 -16.05
CA PRO A 398 -23.89 8.86 -14.89
C PRO A 398 -24.69 8.65 -13.60
N ALA A 399 -25.75 9.43 -13.34
CA ALA A 399 -26.59 9.27 -12.17
C ALA A 399 -27.23 7.86 -12.10
N ALA A 400 -27.81 7.38 -13.19
CA ALA A 400 -28.39 6.03 -13.28
C ALA A 400 -27.33 4.94 -13.09
N ASN A 401 -26.11 5.14 -13.58
CA ASN A 401 -25.01 4.19 -13.35
C ASN A 401 -24.62 4.11 -11.87
N VAL A 402 -24.56 5.24 -11.17
CA VAL A 402 -24.27 5.25 -9.72
C VAL A 402 -25.40 4.57 -8.95
N ALA A 403 -26.67 4.89 -9.25
CA ALA A 403 -27.82 4.27 -8.61
C ALA A 403 -27.86 2.74 -8.81
N ARG A 404 -27.40 2.25 -9.97
CA ARG A 404 -27.26 0.81 -10.23
C ARG A 404 -26.13 0.15 -9.45
N LEU A 405 -24.97 0.85 -9.30
CA LEU A 405 -23.78 0.32 -8.61
C LEU A 405 -23.86 0.44 -7.09
N ALA A 406 -24.66 1.39 -6.60
CA ALA A 406 -24.88 1.63 -5.17
C ALA A 406 -26.41 1.82 -4.93
N PRO A 407 -27.21 0.75 -5.01
CA PRO A 407 -28.66 0.83 -4.80
C PRO A 407 -28.99 1.33 -3.39
N GLY A 408 -29.87 2.32 -3.27
CA GLY A 408 -30.24 2.91 -1.98
C GLY A 408 -29.24 3.92 -1.40
N PHE A 409 -28.20 4.27 -2.16
CA PHE A 409 -27.30 5.36 -1.77
C PHE A 409 -27.98 6.72 -1.96
N GLU A 410 -28.04 7.51 -0.90
CA GLU A 410 -28.51 8.89 -0.92
C GLU A 410 -27.33 9.84 -0.74
N PRO A 411 -27.01 10.71 -1.70
CA PRO A 411 -25.90 11.64 -1.59
C PRO A 411 -26.19 12.71 -0.54
N VAL A 412 -25.14 13.08 0.20
CA VAL A 412 -25.18 14.16 1.19
C VAL A 412 -24.03 15.12 0.90
N PHE A 413 -24.34 16.35 0.56
CA PHE A 413 -23.34 17.35 0.24
C PHE A 413 -22.45 17.68 1.44
N GLN A 414 -21.15 17.59 1.23
CA GLN A 414 -20.12 17.83 2.26
C GLN A 414 -19.25 19.02 1.89
N TRP A 415 -19.47 20.18 2.54
CA TRP A 415 -18.68 21.40 2.30
C TRP A 415 -17.15 21.22 2.41
N PRO A 416 -16.59 20.57 3.44
CA PRO A 416 -15.14 20.38 3.55
C PRO A 416 -14.57 19.59 2.37
N ALA A 417 -15.26 18.53 1.94
CA ALA A 417 -14.87 17.70 0.80
C ALA A 417 -14.87 18.50 -0.51
N PHE A 418 -15.94 19.29 -0.74
CA PHE A 418 -16.06 20.18 -1.91
C PHE A 418 -14.95 21.22 -1.95
N VAL A 419 -14.66 21.90 -0.82
CA VAL A 419 -13.60 22.91 -0.75
C VAL A 419 -12.24 22.29 -1.01
N ALA A 420 -11.94 21.12 -0.43
CA ALA A 420 -10.69 20.40 -0.67
C ALA A 420 -10.54 19.97 -2.15
N ALA A 421 -11.60 19.46 -2.76
CA ALA A 421 -11.63 19.08 -4.18
C ALA A 421 -11.42 20.29 -5.10
N MET A 422 -12.07 21.41 -4.81
CA MET A 422 -11.91 22.68 -5.56
C MET A 422 -10.48 23.22 -5.44
N ALA A 423 -9.93 23.24 -4.23
CA ALA A 423 -8.55 23.68 -4.00
C ALA A 423 -7.54 22.80 -4.76
N GLY A 424 -7.71 21.47 -4.74
CA GLY A 424 -6.89 20.53 -5.50
C GLY A 424 -7.00 20.77 -7.02
N THR A 425 -8.21 20.99 -7.52
CA THR A 425 -8.46 21.27 -8.95
C THR A 425 -7.81 22.58 -9.39
N LEU A 426 -7.95 23.64 -8.59
CA LEU A 426 -7.31 24.93 -8.88
C LEU A 426 -5.77 24.84 -8.83
N ALA A 427 -5.23 24.09 -7.86
CA ALA A 427 -3.80 23.82 -7.77
C ALA A 427 -3.29 23.06 -9.02
N TRP A 428 -4.06 22.09 -9.51
CA TRP A 428 -3.74 21.38 -10.76
C TRP A 428 -3.72 22.29 -11.97
N ILE A 429 -4.74 23.14 -12.14
CA ILE A 429 -4.81 24.10 -13.26
C ILE A 429 -3.61 25.05 -13.21
N ALA A 430 -3.29 25.57 -12.02
CA ALA A 430 -2.13 26.46 -11.84
C ALA A 430 -0.81 25.74 -12.16
N LEU A 431 -0.65 24.50 -11.71
CA LEU A 431 0.53 23.68 -11.95
C LEU A 431 0.68 23.32 -13.44
N ALA A 432 -0.40 22.92 -14.11
CA ALA A 432 -0.41 22.60 -15.54
C ALA A 432 -0.03 23.83 -16.37
N ARG A 433 -0.62 25.01 -16.08
CA ARG A 433 -0.24 26.28 -16.72
C ARG A 433 1.22 26.65 -16.48
N TRP A 434 1.69 26.51 -15.24
CA TRP A 434 3.09 26.79 -14.91
C TRP A 434 4.05 25.88 -15.65
N ARG A 435 3.73 24.59 -15.78
CA ARG A 435 4.59 23.61 -16.42
C ARG A 435 4.63 23.79 -17.95
N THR A 436 3.49 24.06 -18.58
CA THR A 436 3.39 24.22 -20.04
C THR A 436 3.89 25.59 -20.53
N GLY A 437 3.91 26.62 -19.69
CA GLY A 437 4.23 28.00 -20.06
C GLY A 437 5.71 28.38 -20.15
N ARG A 438 6.69 27.56 -19.68
CA ARG A 438 8.13 27.88 -19.70
C ARG A 438 9.04 26.65 -19.77
N HIS A 439 9.98 26.66 -20.70
CA HIS A 439 11.03 25.66 -20.84
C HIS A 439 12.11 25.80 -19.76
N ARG A 440 11.93 25.18 -18.61
CA ARG A 440 12.93 25.08 -17.57
C ARG A 440 13.45 23.64 -17.47
N THR A 441 14.76 23.47 -17.35
CA THR A 441 15.52 22.21 -17.56
C THR A 441 15.62 21.29 -16.33
N ALA A 442 14.86 21.49 -15.25
CA ALA A 442 15.02 20.66 -14.05
C ALA A 442 14.59 19.20 -14.25
N LEU A 443 15.42 18.24 -13.82
CA LEU A 443 15.24 16.78 -14.01
C LEU A 443 13.89 16.27 -13.47
N TRP A 444 13.54 16.65 -12.25
CA TRP A 444 12.31 16.20 -11.57
C TRP A 444 11.01 16.69 -12.21
N LYS A 445 11.07 17.72 -13.07
CA LYS A 445 9.87 18.32 -13.69
C LYS A 445 9.06 17.37 -14.56
N SER A 446 9.71 16.40 -15.19
CA SER A 446 9.01 15.39 -16.01
C SER A 446 8.09 14.47 -15.19
N LEU A 447 8.25 14.42 -13.86
CA LEU A 447 7.42 13.61 -12.98
C LEU A 447 6.50 14.42 -12.06
N VAL A 448 6.59 15.76 -12.07
CA VAL A 448 5.71 16.62 -11.26
C VAL A 448 4.25 16.50 -11.70
N LEU A 449 3.99 16.55 -13.00
CA LEU A 449 2.62 16.39 -13.51
C LEU A 449 2.06 14.98 -13.27
N PRO A 450 2.78 13.88 -13.55
CA PRO A 450 2.32 12.54 -13.18
C PRO A 450 1.98 12.39 -11.69
N ALA A 451 2.86 12.85 -10.80
CA ALA A 451 2.64 12.77 -9.36
C ALA A 451 1.47 13.65 -8.88
N ALA A 452 1.42 14.90 -9.35
CA ALA A 452 0.34 15.82 -9.00
C ALA A 452 -1.01 15.38 -9.58
N GLY A 453 -1.03 14.82 -10.80
CA GLY A 453 -2.23 14.30 -11.41
C GLY A 453 -2.78 13.07 -10.69
N ALA A 454 -1.90 12.12 -10.31
CA ALA A 454 -2.28 10.98 -9.50
C ALA A 454 -2.82 11.42 -8.12
N THR A 455 -2.14 12.37 -7.47
CA THR A 455 -2.58 12.96 -6.20
C THR A 455 -3.93 13.66 -6.36
N LEU A 456 -4.14 14.43 -7.44
CA LEU A 456 -5.43 15.08 -7.71
C LEU A 456 -6.55 14.06 -7.84
N CYS A 457 -6.39 13.06 -8.71
CA CYS A 457 -7.42 12.04 -8.89
C CYS A 457 -7.72 11.30 -7.59
N TRP A 458 -6.69 10.97 -6.82
CA TRP A 458 -6.84 10.36 -5.50
C TRP A 458 -7.59 11.27 -4.51
N LEU A 459 -7.21 12.54 -4.43
CA LEU A 459 -7.90 13.54 -3.62
C LEU A 459 -9.37 13.67 -4.01
N LEU A 460 -9.66 13.79 -5.31
CA LEU A 460 -11.04 13.93 -5.79
C LEU A 460 -11.88 12.68 -5.49
N LEU A 461 -11.31 11.48 -5.67
CA LEU A 461 -11.99 10.22 -5.32
C LEU A 461 -12.26 10.13 -3.81
N MET A 462 -11.26 10.48 -2.98
CA MET A 462 -11.35 10.40 -1.52
C MET A 462 -12.01 11.62 -0.87
N THR A 463 -12.58 12.52 -1.64
CA THR A 463 -13.43 13.62 -1.18
C THR A 463 -14.81 13.54 -1.80
N LEU A 464 -14.92 13.69 -3.11
CA LEU A 464 -16.21 13.79 -3.82
C LEU A 464 -16.94 12.43 -3.92
N TRP A 465 -16.21 11.35 -4.20
CA TRP A 465 -16.81 10.02 -4.34
C TRP A 465 -16.76 9.19 -3.07
N LEU A 466 -16.07 9.68 -2.02
CA LEU A 466 -15.89 8.91 -0.80
C LEU A 466 -17.20 8.41 -0.18
N PRO A 467 -18.29 9.19 -0.07
CA PRO A 467 -19.54 8.69 0.50
C PRO A 467 -20.12 7.50 -0.28
N ALA A 468 -20.12 7.56 -1.61
CA ALA A 468 -20.60 6.47 -2.47
C ALA A 468 -19.66 5.26 -2.45
N LEU A 469 -18.32 5.50 -2.45
CA LEU A 469 -17.33 4.44 -2.33
C LEU A 469 -17.38 3.75 -0.97
N ASP A 470 -17.58 4.50 0.11
CA ASP A 470 -17.69 3.93 1.46
C ASP A 470 -18.99 3.12 1.60
N TYR A 471 -20.11 3.63 1.06
CA TYR A 471 -21.36 2.88 1.00
C TYR A 471 -21.21 1.55 0.27
N GLY A 472 -20.55 1.54 -0.89
CA GLY A 472 -20.38 0.33 -1.69
C GLY A 472 -19.27 -0.62 -1.18
N ARG A 473 -18.27 -0.12 -0.46
CA ARG A 473 -17.10 -0.91 -0.04
C ARG A 473 -17.10 -1.31 1.43
N SER A 474 -17.90 -0.65 2.30
CA SER A 474 -18.02 -1.06 3.71
C SER A 474 -19.17 -2.04 3.92
N PHE A 475 -19.15 -2.71 5.07
CA PHE A 475 -20.28 -3.53 5.52
C PHE A 475 -21.34 -2.71 6.30
N ALA A 476 -21.10 -1.42 6.51
CA ALA A 476 -21.98 -0.57 7.31
C ALA A 476 -23.43 -0.55 6.82
N PRO A 477 -23.74 -0.43 5.50
CA PRO A 477 -25.11 -0.48 5.00
C PRO A 477 -25.79 -1.83 5.31
N GLN A 478 -25.14 -2.96 5.02
CA GLN A 478 -25.67 -4.29 5.29
C GLN A 478 -25.94 -4.50 6.79
N MET A 479 -25.02 -4.09 7.65
CA MET A 479 -25.20 -4.24 9.09
C MET A 479 -26.30 -3.32 9.64
N ARG A 480 -26.58 -2.18 9.04
CA ARG A 480 -27.74 -1.35 9.41
C ARG A 480 -29.06 -2.06 9.11
N GLU A 481 -29.19 -2.74 7.96
CA GLU A 481 -30.38 -3.53 7.61
C GLU A 481 -30.51 -4.75 8.55
N VAL A 482 -29.42 -5.46 8.83
CA VAL A 482 -29.42 -6.54 9.82
C VAL A 482 -29.86 -6.02 11.19
N ARG A 483 -29.37 -4.85 11.61
CA ARG A 483 -29.73 -4.23 12.89
C ARG A 483 -31.22 -3.82 12.95
N ALA A 484 -31.81 -3.45 11.83
CA ALA A 484 -33.25 -3.19 11.78
C ALA A 484 -34.11 -4.44 12.06
N LEU A 485 -33.58 -5.65 11.77
CA LEU A 485 -34.24 -6.92 12.06
C LEU A 485 -33.91 -7.44 13.48
N VAL A 486 -32.65 -7.37 13.88
CA VAL A 486 -32.11 -7.98 15.10
C VAL A 486 -32.33 -7.09 16.34
N GLY A 487 -32.26 -5.77 16.17
CA GLY A 487 -32.35 -4.82 17.29
C GLY A 487 -31.13 -4.88 18.21
N ASP A 488 -31.33 -4.50 19.47
CA ASP A 488 -30.28 -4.47 20.51
C ASP A 488 -30.21 -5.85 21.21
N ALA A 489 -29.72 -6.85 20.49
CA ALA A 489 -29.45 -8.16 21.07
C ALA A 489 -28.08 -8.18 21.78
N PRO A 490 -27.93 -8.91 22.91
CA PRO A 490 -26.65 -8.99 23.63
C PRO A 490 -25.60 -9.78 22.84
N CYS A 491 -26.01 -10.79 22.09
CA CYS A 491 -25.14 -11.60 21.23
C CYS A 491 -25.88 -12.13 20.01
N VAL A 492 -25.10 -12.56 19.03
CA VAL A 492 -25.60 -13.25 17.82
C VAL A 492 -24.74 -14.48 17.55
N GLU A 493 -25.41 -15.60 17.24
CA GLU A 493 -24.70 -16.76 16.72
C GLU A 493 -24.37 -16.54 15.24
N VAL A 494 -23.24 -17.07 14.79
CA VAL A 494 -22.82 -16.94 13.39
C VAL A 494 -22.40 -18.28 12.82
N HIS A 495 -22.77 -18.55 11.55
CA HIS A 495 -22.41 -19.76 10.84
C HIS A 495 -21.92 -19.44 9.43
N GLY A 496 -20.75 -19.97 9.06
CA GLY A 496 -20.16 -19.82 7.74
C GLY A 496 -19.59 -18.43 7.43
N LEU A 497 -19.63 -17.47 8.36
CA LEU A 497 -19.08 -16.14 8.15
C LEU A 497 -17.55 -16.16 8.10
N GLY A 498 -16.98 -15.48 7.13
CA GLY A 498 -15.54 -15.25 7.06
C GLY A 498 -15.07 -14.13 8.01
N ALA A 499 -13.76 -14.02 8.21
CA ALA A 499 -13.17 -13.01 9.08
C ALA A 499 -13.64 -11.56 8.81
N PRO A 500 -13.79 -11.09 7.55
CA PRO A 500 -14.33 -9.76 7.27
C PRO A 500 -15.76 -9.55 7.77
N GLN A 501 -16.61 -10.57 7.59
CA GLN A 501 -18.03 -10.51 8.00
C GLN A 501 -18.16 -10.55 9.52
N VAL A 502 -17.38 -11.39 10.21
CA VAL A 502 -17.36 -11.46 11.69
C VAL A 502 -16.88 -10.11 12.27
N ALA A 503 -15.86 -9.51 11.69
CA ALA A 503 -15.40 -8.18 12.07
C ALA A 503 -16.51 -7.12 11.87
N ALA A 504 -17.27 -7.22 10.76
CA ALA A 504 -18.39 -6.33 10.48
C ALA A 504 -19.55 -6.49 11.48
N VAL A 505 -19.92 -7.72 11.84
CA VAL A 505 -20.93 -8.02 12.86
C VAL A 505 -20.53 -7.40 14.18
N ARG A 506 -19.26 -7.51 14.57
CA ARG A 506 -18.78 -6.93 15.82
C ARG A 506 -18.73 -5.41 15.78
N PHE A 507 -18.14 -4.82 14.74
CA PHE A 507 -17.88 -3.37 14.69
C PHE A 507 -19.12 -2.57 14.28
N HIS A 508 -19.76 -2.93 13.16
CA HIS A 508 -20.92 -2.18 12.64
C HIS A 508 -22.24 -2.66 13.27
N GLY A 509 -22.34 -3.96 13.58
CA GLY A 509 -23.50 -4.52 14.26
C GLY A 509 -23.55 -4.18 15.74
N GLY A 510 -22.38 -4.09 16.38
CA GLY A 510 -22.29 -3.84 17.82
C GLY A 510 -22.61 -5.08 18.68
N TRP A 511 -22.68 -6.28 18.07
CA TRP A 511 -22.96 -7.52 18.78
C TRP A 511 -21.69 -8.32 19.06
N GLN A 512 -21.75 -9.19 20.09
CA GLN A 512 -20.73 -10.20 20.30
C GLN A 512 -21.04 -11.43 19.43
N PRO A 513 -20.24 -11.72 18.39
CA PRO A 513 -20.44 -12.90 17.57
C PRO A 513 -19.96 -14.15 18.32
N THR A 514 -20.78 -15.20 18.34
CA THR A 514 -20.44 -16.52 18.91
C THR A 514 -20.63 -17.59 17.84
N PRO A 515 -19.76 -18.64 17.78
CA PRO A 515 -19.93 -19.68 16.79
C PRO A 515 -21.19 -20.49 17.05
N ALA A 516 -22.01 -20.74 16.04
CA ALA A 516 -23.19 -21.58 16.14
C ALA A 516 -22.79 -23.06 16.25
N ARG A 517 -22.33 -23.48 17.44
CA ARG A 517 -21.93 -24.87 17.77
C ARG A 517 -22.47 -25.25 19.13
N GLY A 518 -23.21 -26.35 19.22
CA GLY A 518 -23.74 -26.86 20.48
C GLY A 518 -25.09 -26.23 20.88
N PRO A 519 -25.39 -26.12 22.18
CA PRO A 519 -26.66 -25.59 22.64
C PRO A 519 -26.80 -24.10 22.27
N VAL A 520 -28.03 -23.72 21.87
CA VAL A 520 -28.36 -22.35 21.44
C VAL A 520 -28.17 -21.38 22.62
N GLN A 521 -27.29 -20.37 22.44
CA GLN A 521 -26.95 -19.38 23.46
C GLN A 521 -27.58 -18.01 23.18
N CYS A 522 -27.68 -17.61 21.89
CA CYS A 522 -28.13 -16.28 21.51
C CYS A 522 -29.53 -16.31 20.88
N PRO A 523 -30.27 -15.18 20.91
CA PRO A 523 -31.61 -15.11 20.33
C PRO A 523 -31.65 -15.03 18.81
N TRP A 524 -30.50 -14.75 18.17
CA TRP A 524 -30.37 -14.56 16.74
C TRP A 524 -29.21 -15.36 16.17
N LEU A 525 -29.40 -15.82 14.92
CA LEU A 525 -28.38 -16.55 14.15
C LEU A 525 -28.21 -15.88 12.78
N LEU A 526 -26.98 -15.51 12.44
CA LEU A 526 -26.57 -14.98 11.16
C LEU A 526 -25.83 -16.05 10.37
N VAL A 527 -26.27 -16.31 9.14
CA VAL A 527 -25.72 -17.37 8.29
C VAL A 527 -25.30 -16.78 6.95
N ASP A 528 -24.10 -17.10 6.51
CA ASP A 528 -23.71 -16.84 5.13
C ASP A 528 -24.52 -17.72 4.19
N VAL A 529 -25.06 -17.14 3.12
CA VAL A 529 -25.90 -17.88 2.15
C VAL A 529 -25.13 -19.05 1.54
N ASP A 530 -23.84 -18.91 1.29
CA ASP A 530 -23.00 -19.97 0.72
C ASP A 530 -22.80 -21.14 1.70
N ALA A 531 -22.93 -20.90 3.01
CA ALA A 531 -22.83 -21.91 4.05
C ALA A 531 -24.20 -22.53 4.43
N GLN A 532 -25.30 -22.14 3.80
CA GLN A 532 -26.65 -22.62 4.12
C GLN A 532 -26.74 -24.16 4.07
N ALA A 533 -26.08 -24.80 3.10
CA ALA A 533 -26.13 -26.25 2.93
C ALA A 533 -25.51 -27.03 4.10
N SER A 534 -24.54 -26.44 4.82
CA SER A 534 -23.87 -27.05 5.97
C SER A 534 -24.58 -26.78 7.31
N LEU A 535 -25.53 -25.85 7.33
CA LEU A 535 -26.21 -25.41 8.55
C LEU A 535 -26.93 -26.54 9.31
N PRO A 536 -27.69 -27.46 8.64
CA PRO A 536 -28.40 -28.54 9.35
C PRO A 536 -27.47 -29.53 10.05
N ALA A 537 -26.20 -29.62 9.63
CA ALA A 537 -25.21 -30.49 10.26
C ALA A 537 -24.65 -29.92 11.59
N THR A 538 -24.81 -28.60 11.80
CA THR A 538 -24.24 -27.90 12.96
C THR A 538 -25.28 -27.37 13.93
N VAL A 539 -26.51 -27.10 13.44
CA VAL A 539 -27.58 -26.44 14.20
C VAL A 539 -28.91 -27.16 13.98
N THR A 540 -29.67 -27.37 15.06
CA THR A 540 -31.01 -27.94 14.99
C THR A 540 -32.00 -26.88 14.48
N MET A 541 -32.38 -26.96 13.20
CA MET A 541 -33.22 -25.97 12.53
C MET A 541 -34.61 -25.79 13.14
N ALA A 542 -35.12 -26.78 13.90
CA ALA A 542 -36.41 -26.65 14.61
C ALA A 542 -36.48 -25.49 15.61
N HIS A 543 -35.32 -25.01 16.07
CA HIS A 543 -35.23 -23.88 17.02
C HIS A 543 -35.10 -22.51 16.32
N TRP A 544 -35.07 -22.47 14.99
CA TRP A 544 -34.78 -21.26 14.25
C TRP A 544 -35.84 -20.98 13.17
N ARG A 545 -36.30 -19.73 13.08
CA ARG A 545 -37.18 -19.24 12.03
C ARG A 545 -36.45 -18.16 11.22
N LEU A 546 -36.48 -18.29 9.90
CA LEU A 546 -35.94 -17.27 9.01
C LEU A 546 -36.81 -16.00 9.08
N GLU A 547 -36.22 -14.87 9.45
CA GLU A 547 -36.87 -13.55 9.49
C GLU A 547 -36.58 -12.72 8.23
N GLY A 548 -35.40 -12.91 7.63
CA GLY A 548 -35.07 -12.17 6.42
C GLY A 548 -33.74 -12.57 5.81
N ARG A 549 -33.53 -12.10 4.58
CA ARG A 549 -32.25 -12.18 3.86
C ARG A 549 -31.79 -10.76 3.55
N VAL A 550 -30.63 -10.39 4.03
CA VAL A 550 -30.04 -9.07 3.85
C VAL A 550 -28.87 -9.16 2.88
N ARG A 551 -28.97 -8.46 1.76
CA ARG A 551 -27.90 -8.38 0.75
C ARG A 551 -27.00 -7.20 1.06
N ARG A 552 -25.75 -7.30 0.63
CA ARG A 552 -24.90 -6.12 0.57
C ARG A 552 -25.27 -5.30 -0.67
N PRO A 553 -25.55 -3.99 -0.56
CA PRO A 553 -26.12 -3.21 -1.67
C PRO A 553 -25.28 -3.20 -2.95
N ALA A 554 -23.94 -3.26 -2.83
CA ALA A 554 -23.03 -3.21 -3.96
C ALA A 554 -22.47 -4.57 -4.41
N ASP A 555 -22.99 -5.70 -3.87
CA ASP A 555 -22.51 -7.04 -4.19
C ASP A 555 -23.61 -8.08 -4.00
N ASP A 556 -24.16 -8.58 -5.11
CA ASP A 556 -25.26 -9.53 -5.08
C ASP A 556 -24.88 -10.90 -4.51
N ASN A 557 -23.59 -11.24 -4.49
CA ASN A 557 -23.10 -12.52 -4.00
C ASN A 557 -22.92 -12.55 -2.48
N GLU A 558 -22.79 -11.38 -1.82
CA GLU A 558 -22.64 -11.31 -0.37
C GLU A 558 -24.00 -11.08 0.31
N SER A 559 -24.62 -12.14 0.80
CA SER A 559 -25.92 -12.09 1.48
C SER A 559 -25.86 -12.82 2.81
N LEU A 560 -26.54 -12.26 3.81
CA LEU A 560 -26.71 -12.87 5.13
C LEU A 560 -28.17 -13.29 5.33
N MET A 561 -28.38 -14.49 5.83
CA MET A 561 -29.68 -14.94 6.32
C MET A 561 -29.77 -14.68 7.82
N VAL A 562 -30.85 -14.08 8.25
CA VAL A 562 -31.12 -13.70 9.63
C VAL A 562 -32.21 -14.61 10.17
N PHE A 563 -31.86 -15.41 11.17
CA PHE A 563 -32.79 -16.32 11.84
C PHE A 563 -33.03 -15.86 13.27
N ARG A 564 -34.27 -15.98 13.72
CA ARG A 564 -34.70 -15.74 15.09
C ARG A 564 -34.94 -17.06 15.79
N ARG A 565 -34.54 -17.15 17.06
CA ARG A 565 -34.82 -18.31 17.91
C ARG A 565 -36.32 -18.45 18.16
N VAL A 566 -36.86 -19.64 17.89
CA VAL A 566 -38.22 -20.02 18.28
C VAL A 566 -38.14 -20.58 19.68
N VAL A 567 -38.74 -19.89 20.63
CA VAL A 567 -38.95 -20.46 21.98
C VAL A 567 -40.09 -21.47 21.83
N THR A 568 -39.76 -22.74 21.78
CA THR A 568 -40.77 -23.80 21.93
C THR A 568 -41.29 -23.71 23.36
N PRO A 569 -42.62 -23.57 23.54
CA PRO A 569 -43.22 -23.47 24.88
C PRO A 569 -42.96 -24.71 25.72
#